data_9be82f08835bfd0acfdc006f009c0d25
#
_entry.id   9be82f08835bfd0acfdc006f009c0d25
#
_cell.length_a   1.000
_cell.length_b   1.000
_cell.length_c   1.000
_cell.angle_alpha   90.00
_cell.angle_beta   90.00
_cell.angle_gamma   90.00
#
_symmetry.space_group_name_H-M   'P 1'
#
loop_
_entity.id
_entity.type
_entity.pdbx_description
1 polymer ?
#
loop_
_entity_poly.entity_id
_entity_poly.type
_entity_poly.pdbx_seq_one_letter_code
_entity_poly.pdbx_strand_id
1 'polypeptide(L)'
;KEVVVDLKKNIKLKWNDLENINHFDWYVYAFTRSKNIDWYFDERPLMNNIQHSNNDLGSNVGVQAYLKRFKMLTSKYWFRQSVLLTSILKIQNQKFCKNYIHLNRKSFLYLAFKTKQCRRKTLDQIVFFTVCVILTIFN
;
A
#
# COMPACT_ATOMS: atom_id res chain seq x y z
N LYS A 1 -14.85 -12.81 -11.99
CA LYS A 1 -16.24 -12.30 -12.18
C LYS A 1 -17.03 -12.26 -10.86
N GLU A 2 -16.87 -13.22 -9.95
CA GLU A 2 -17.57 -13.26 -8.66
C GLU A 2 -17.09 -12.17 -7.69
N VAL A 3 -15.79 -11.89 -7.62
CA VAL A 3 -15.24 -10.83 -6.77
C VAL A 3 -15.81 -9.46 -7.17
N VAL A 4 -15.98 -9.18 -8.45
CA VAL A 4 -16.53 -7.91 -8.95
C VAL A 4 -18.03 -7.81 -8.64
N VAL A 5 -18.77 -8.90 -8.63
CA VAL A 5 -20.22 -8.93 -8.31
C VAL A 5 -20.45 -8.70 -6.82
N ASP A 6 -19.63 -9.28 -5.95
CA ASP A 6 -19.71 -9.08 -4.50
C ASP A 6 -19.27 -7.67 -4.09
N LEU A 7 -18.29 -7.11 -4.78
CA LEU A 7 -17.92 -5.71 -4.65
C LEU A 7 -19.09 -4.77 -4.95
N LYS A 8 -19.90 -5.03 -5.97
CA LYS A 8 -21.08 -4.21 -6.29
C LYS A 8 -22.22 -4.35 -5.27
N LYS A 9 -22.41 -5.52 -4.66
CA LYS A 9 -23.50 -5.75 -3.68
C LYS A 9 -23.19 -5.21 -2.28
N ASN A 10 -21.91 -5.22 -1.87
CA ASN A 10 -21.51 -4.89 -0.49
C ASN A 10 -20.84 -3.51 -0.36
N ILE A 11 -20.53 -2.85 -1.47
CA ILE A 11 -19.90 -1.55 -1.45
C ILE A 11 -20.96 -0.47 -1.64
N LYS A 12 -21.51 0.01 -0.54
CA LYS A 12 -22.02 1.39 -0.48
C LYS A 12 -20.79 2.31 -0.43
N LEU A 13 -20.06 2.36 -1.54
CA LEU A 13 -18.95 3.28 -1.73
C LEU A 13 -19.52 4.69 -1.78
N LYS A 14 -19.22 5.48 -0.80
CA LYS A 14 -19.32 6.93 -0.95
C LYS A 14 -18.16 7.33 -1.85
N TRP A 15 -18.46 7.65 -3.10
CA TRP A 15 -17.46 8.07 -4.10
C TRP A 15 -16.57 9.20 -3.56
N ASN A 16 -17.14 10.11 -2.75
CA ASN A 16 -16.39 11.19 -2.10
C ASN A 16 -15.24 10.68 -1.19
N ASP A 17 -15.41 9.49 -0.59
CA ASP A 17 -14.33 8.92 0.24
C ASP A 17 -13.16 8.38 -0.60
N LEU A 18 -13.39 8.16 -1.92
CA LEU A 18 -12.40 7.61 -2.84
C LEU A 18 -11.61 8.68 -3.60
N GLU A 19 -12.10 9.92 -3.66
CA GLU A 19 -11.44 11.03 -4.37
C GLU A 19 -10.01 11.28 -3.87
N ASN A 20 -9.75 10.98 -2.61
CA ASN A 20 -8.42 11.14 -2.00
C ASN A 20 -7.52 9.90 -2.12
N ILE A 21 -8.02 8.81 -2.72
CA ILE A 21 -7.26 7.59 -2.92
C ILE A 21 -6.64 7.60 -4.30
N ASN A 22 -5.33 7.79 -4.36
CA ASN A 22 -4.61 7.79 -5.64
C ASN A 22 -4.40 6.39 -6.23
N HIS A 23 -4.63 5.33 -5.43
CA HIS A 23 -4.38 3.94 -5.82
C HIS A 23 -5.61 3.09 -5.54
N PHE A 24 -6.53 3.06 -6.49
CA PHE A 24 -7.78 2.31 -6.36
C PHE A 24 -7.57 0.79 -6.19
N ASP A 25 -6.55 0.24 -6.83
CA ASP A 25 -6.12 -1.15 -6.67
C ASP A 25 -5.77 -1.50 -5.21
N TRP A 26 -5.12 -0.59 -4.49
CA TRP A 26 -4.83 -0.75 -3.06
C TRP A 26 -6.09 -0.77 -2.22
N TYR A 27 -7.07 0.09 -2.56
CA TYR A 27 -8.35 0.10 -1.88
C TYR A 27 -9.07 -1.24 -2.06
N VAL A 28 -9.19 -1.73 -3.29
CA VAL A 28 -9.85 -3.02 -3.59
C VAL A 28 -9.15 -4.15 -2.82
N TYR A 29 -7.82 -4.19 -2.84
CA TYR A 29 -7.07 -5.20 -2.09
C TYR A 29 -7.30 -5.09 -0.58
N ALA A 30 -7.20 -3.89 0.00
CA ALA A 30 -7.38 -3.68 1.43
C ALA A 30 -8.82 -4.00 1.87
N PHE A 31 -9.82 -3.61 1.06
CA PHE A 31 -11.23 -3.90 1.32
C PHE A 31 -11.49 -5.42 1.36
N THR A 32 -11.07 -6.15 0.34
CA THR A 32 -11.28 -7.60 0.28
C THR A 32 -10.58 -8.32 1.42
N ARG A 33 -9.35 -7.89 1.77
CA ARG A 33 -8.63 -8.42 2.94
C ARG A 33 -9.35 -8.11 4.26
N SER A 34 -9.94 -6.93 4.40
CA SER A 34 -10.70 -6.55 5.60
C SER A 34 -11.97 -7.39 5.79
N LYS A 35 -12.50 -7.96 4.71
CA LYS A 35 -13.67 -8.83 4.68
C LYS A 35 -13.32 -10.33 4.67
N ASN A 36 -12.03 -10.69 4.79
CA ASN A 36 -11.53 -12.05 4.68
C ASN A 36 -11.90 -12.73 3.35
N ILE A 37 -11.99 -11.96 2.28
CA ILE A 37 -12.21 -12.49 0.93
C ILE A 37 -10.89 -12.98 0.39
N ASP A 38 -10.85 -14.22 -0.10
CA ASP A 38 -9.66 -14.81 -0.67
C ASP A 38 -9.33 -14.23 -2.04
N TRP A 39 -8.03 -14.11 -2.31
CA TRP A 39 -7.51 -13.68 -3.60
C TRP A 39 -7.00 -14.87 -4.39
N TYR A 40 -7.51 -15.03 -5.60
CA TYR A 40 -6.95 -15.94 -6.58
C TYR A 40 -6.01 -15.15 -7.52
N PHE A 41 -4.77 -15.60 -7.60
CA PHE A 41 -3.78 -15.07 -8.55
C PHE A 41 -3.70 -16.02 -9.73
N ASP A 42 -4.14 -15.56 -10.90
CA ASP A 42 -3.95 -16.31 -12.15
C ASP A 42 -2.50 -16.10 -12.61
N GLU A 43 -1.73 -17.17 -12.69
CA GLU A 43 -0.32 -17.12 -13.11
C GLU A 43 -0.16 -16.94 -14.62
N ARG A 44 -1.24 -17.07 -15.39
CA ARG A 44 -1.21 -16.90 -16.84
C ARG A 44 -1.09 -15.42 -17.18
N PRO A 45 -0.20 -15.02 -18.09
CA PRO A 45 -0.11 -13.66 -18.58
C PRO A 45 -1.31 -13.32 -19.45
N LEU A 46 -2.37 -12.74 -18.85
CA LEU A 46 -3.62 -12.42 -19.54
C LEU A 46 -3.61 -11.05 -20.21
N MET A 47 -2.62 -10.20 -19.93
CA MET A 47 -2.50 -8.86 -20.49
C MET A 47 -1.06 -8.53 -20.86
N ASN A 48 -0.88 -7.92 -22.03
CA ASN A 48 0.37 -7.26 -22.38
C ASN A 48 0.34 -5.83 -21.82
N ASN A 49 1.18 -5.54 -20.85
CA ASN A 49 1.32 -4.19 -20.32
C ASN A 49 2.27 -3.38 -21.21
N ILE A 50 1.70 -2.52 -22.05
CA ILE A 50 2.49 -1.60 -22.89
C ILE A 50 2.93 -0.43 -22.02
N GLN A 51 4.24 -0.31 -21.82
CA GLN A 51 4.81 0.81 -21.08
C GLN A 51 5.02 2.00 -22.00
N HIS A 52 4.33 3.10 -21.71
CA HIS A 52 4.54 4.38 -22.36
C HIS A 52 5.45 5.28 -21.51
N SER A 53 6.15 6.22 -22.14
CA SER A 53 7.04 7.17 -21.46
C SER A 53 6.34 8.01 -20.37
N ASN A 54 5.02 8.19 -20.50
CA ASN A 54 4.19 8.99 -19.60
C ASN A 54 3.47 8.18 -18.50
N ASN A 55 3.84 6.92 -18.28
CA ASN A 55 3.26 6.16 -17.18
C ASN A 55 3.72 6.75 -15.82
N ASP A 56 2.79 6.97 -14.90
CA ASP A 56 3.04 7.60 -13.60
C ASP A 56 4.16 6.94 -12.78
N LEU A 57 4.31 5.63 -12.89
CA LEU A 57 5.38 4.89 -12.21
C LEU A 57 6.59 4.61 -13.11
N GLY A 58 6.51 4.94 -14.41
CA GLY A 58 7.59 4.74 -15.39
C GLY A 58 8.05 3.28 -15.53
N SER A 59 9.02 3.06 -16.41
CA SER A 59 9.73 1.77 -16.45
C SER A 59 10.51 1.58 -15.15
N ASN A 60 10.43 0.38 -14.56
CA ASN A 60 11.13 0.04 -13.32
C ASN A 60 12.66 -0.05 -13.48
N VAL A 61 13.22 0.56 -14.51
CA VAL A 61 14.61 0.42 -14.94
C VAL A 61 15.32 1.77 -14.83
N GLY A 62 16.53 1.75 -14.26
CA GLY A 62 17.42 2.89 -14.19
C GLY A 62 17.45 3.61 -12.83
N VAL A 63 18.55 4.33 -12.60
CA VAL A 63 18.83 5.04 -11.33
C VAL A 63 17.77 6.06 -10.99
N GLN A 64 17.21 6.76 -11.99
CA GLN A 64 16.17 7.76 -11.76
C GLN A 64 14.87 7.15 -11.20
N ALA A 65 14.50 5.95 -11.64
CA ALA A 65 13.34 5.24 -11.09
C ALA A 65 13.55 4.89 -9.61
N TYR A 66 14.75 4.46 -9.23
CA TYR A 66 15.08 4.19 -7.83
C TYR A 66 15.07 5.47 -6.97
N LEU A 67 15.62 6.56 -7.47
CA LEU A 67 15.61 7.86 -6.76
C LEU A 67 14.18 8.38 -6.56
N LYS A 68 13.31 8.28 -7.58
CA LYS A 68 11.89 8.66 -7.49
C LYS A 68 11.19 7.83 -6.41
N ARG A 69 11.39 6.53 -6.40
CA ARG A 69 10.81 5.63 -5.38
C ARG A 69 11.34 5.92 -3.99
N PHE A 70 12.63 6.14 -3.84
CA PHE A 70 13.23 6.50 -2.58
C PHE A 70 12.64 7.80 -2.04
N LYS A 71 12.50 8.84 -2.89
CA LYS A 71 11.82 10.09 -2.56
C LYS A 71 10.37 9.89 -2.12
N MET A 72 9.61 9.03 -2.82
CA MET A 72 8.23 8.70 -2.45
C MET A 72 8.15 7.98 -1.10
N LEU A 73 9.09 7.10 -0.79
CA LEU A 73 9.16 6.42 0.50
C LEU A 73 9.50 7.39 1.64
N THR A 74 10.52 8.24 1.45
CA THR A 74 10.97 9.20 2.47
C THR A 74 9.97 10.34 2.69
N SER A 75 9.19 10.73 1.68
CA SER A 75 8.11 11.72 1.81
C SER A 75 6.90 11.22 2.62
N LYS A 76 6.93 9.96 3.09
CA LYS A 76 5.83 9.28 3.79
C LYS A 76 4.55 9.14 2.95
N TYR A 77 4.59 9.38 1.63
CA TYR A 77 3.43 9.33 0.76
C TYR A 77 2.68 7.99 0.86
N TRP A 78 3.39 6.88 0.72
CA TRP A 78 2.82 5.54 0.82
C TRP A 78 2.23 5.22 2.20
N PHE A 79 2.88 5.70 3.25
CA PHE A 79 2.38 5.52 4.62
C PHE A 79 1.10 6.32 4.84
N ARG A 80 1.02 7.57 4.33
CA ARG A 80 -0.20 8.39 4.42
C ARG A 80 -1.36 7.76 3.66
N GLN A 81 -1.13 7.21 2.46
CA GLN A 81 -2.15 6.50 1.70
C GLN A 81 -2.65 5.25 2.46
N SER A 82 -1.77 4.49 3.10
CA SER A 82 -2.18 3.34 3.91
C SER A 82 -2.97 3.74 5.16
N VAL A 83 -2.62 4.84 5.82
CA VAL A 83 -3.40 5.39 6.94
C VAL A 83 -4.78 5.84 6.48
N LEU A 84 -4.87 6.52 5.35
CA LEU A 84 -6.14 6.93 4.75
C LEU A 84 -7.04 5.71 4.47
N LEU A 85 -6.49 4.64 3.89
CA LEU A 85 -7.21 3.39 3.66
C LEU A 85 -7.74 2.78 4.96
N THR A 86 -6.95 2.77 6.04
CA THR A 86 -7.44 2.24 7.33
C THR A 86 -8.58 3.08 7.91
N SER A 87 -8.57 4.39 7.66
CA SER A 87 -9.65 5.29 8.06
C SER A 87 -10.95 5.00 7.30
N ILE A 88 -10.86 4.93 5.97
CA ILE A 88 -12.02 4.66 5.10
C ILE A 88 -12.63 3.29 5.41
N LEU A 89 -11.80 2.28 5.62
CA LEU A 89 -12.23 0.93 5.96
C LEU A 89 -12.67 0.77 7.43
N LYS A 90 -12.53 1.80 8.26
CA LYS A 90 -12.86 1.81 9.69
C LYS A 90 -12.14 0.70 10.49
N ILE A 91 -10.90 0.40 10.11
CA ILE A 91 -10.07 -0.63 10.76
C ILE A 91 -8.96 -0.06 11.65
N GLN A 92 -8.99 1.24 11.97
CA GLN A 92 -7.97 1.92 12.79
C GLN A 92 -7.81 1.28 14.18
N ASN A 93 -8.88 0.69 14.71
CA ASN A 93 -8.90 0.05 16.02
C ASN A 93 -8.21 -1.31 16.07
N GLN A 94 -7.88 -1.90 14.92
CA GLN A 94 -7.11 -3.14 14.89
C GLN A 94 -5.71 -2.92 15.50
N LYS A 95 -5.23 -3.90 16.28
CA LYS A 95 -3.96 -3.83 17.02
C LYS A 95 -2.77 -3.37 16.14
N PHE A 96 -2.69 -3.88 14.92
CA PHE A 96 -1.63 -3.50 13.99
C PHE A 96 -1.76 -2.02 13.59
N CYS A 97 -2.96 -1.58 13.20
CA CYS A 97 -3.22 -0.23 12.71
C CYS A 97 -2.97 0.84 13.79
N LYS A 98 -3.42 0.61 15.02
CA LYS A 98 -3.19 1.54 16.14
C LYS A 98 -1.73 1.94 16.32
N ASN A 99 -0.80 1.03 16.05
CA ASN A 99 0.62 1.28 16.27
C ASN A 99 1.30 2.10 15.17
N TYR A 100 0.69 2.23 13.98
CA TYR A 100 1.34 2.96 12.90
C TYR A 100 0.59 4.19 12.38
N ILE A 101 -0.70 4.37 12.71
CA ILE A 101 -1.53 5.46 12.16
C ILE A 101 -0.99 6.87 12.42
N HIS A 102 -0.25 7.06 13.51
CA HIS A 102 0.29 8.38 13.86
C HIS A 102 1.53 8.78 13.07
N LEU A 103 2.15 7.85 12.35
CA LEU A 103 3.36 8.04 11.54
C LEU A 103 4.49 8.81 12.28
N ASN A 104 4.61 8.56 13.59
CA ASN A 104 5.66 9.11 14.44
C ASN A 104 6.86 8.13 14.54
N ARG A 105 7.93 8.52 15.23
CA ARG A 105 9.12 7.67 15.44
C ARG A 105 8.78 6.27 15.95
N LYS A 106 7.90 6.16 16.95
CA LYS A 106 7.46 4.88 17.51
C LYS A 106 6.73 4.03 16.47
N SER A 107 5.93 4.66 15.62
CA SER A 107 5.22 3.99 14.52
C SER A 107 6.18 3.40 13.50
N PHE A 108 7.19 4.14 13.08
CA PHE A 108 8.20 3.65 12.13
C PHE A 108 9.08 2.56 12.73
N LEU A 109 9.47 2.70 13.99
CA LEU A 109 10.19 1.64 14.70
C LEU A 109 9.36 0.35 14.78
N TYR A 110 8.08 0.47 15.12
CA TYR A 110 7.16 -0.67 15.12
C TYR A 110 7.07 -1.35 13.75
N LEU A 111 6.93 -0.58 12.67
CA LEU A 111 6.89 -1.09 11.29
C LEU A 111 8.21 -1.76 10.89
N ALA A 112 9.36 -1.24 11.32
CA ALA A 112 10.66 -1.87 11.10
C ALA A 112 10.72 -3.29 11.65
N PHE A 113 10.20 -3.53 12.87
CA PHE A 113 10.14 -4.88 13.44
C PHE A 113 9.04 -5.78 12.83
N LYS A 114 8.12 -5.20 12.04
CA LYS A 114 7.02 -5.93 11.39
C LYS A 114 7.17 -6.07 9.88
N THR A 115 8.39 -5.96 9.35
CA THR A 115 8.70 -6.02 7.91
C THR A 115 8.15 -7.26 7.22
N LYS A 116 8.24 -8.44 7.87
CA LYS A 116 7.70 -9.71 7.35
C LYS A 116 6.17 -9.68 7.15
N GLN A 117 5.46 -8.91 7.97
CA GLN A 117 4.02 -8.72 7.81
C GLN A 117 3.67 -7.70 6.72
N CYS A 118 4.59 -6.77 6.45
CA CYS A 118 4.40 -5.68 5.49
C CYS A 118 4.86 -6.03 4.07
N ARG A 119 5.85 -6.92 3.93
CA ARG A 119 6.46 -7.25 2.63
C ARG A 119 6.72 -8.75 2.51
N ARG A 120 6.47 -9.30 1.31
CA ARG A 120 6.62 -10.74 1.03
C ARG A 120 8.05 -11.11 0.64
N LYS A 121 8.66 -10.34 -0.26
CA LYS A 121 10.01 -10.61 -0.78
C LYS A 121 11.08 -10.12 0.18
N THR A 122 12.12 -10.89 0.39
CA THR A 122 13.21 -10.58 1.33
C THR A 122 13.91 -9.25 1.01
N LEU A 123 14.18 -8.96 -0.26
CA LEU A 123 14.76 -7.67 -0.66
C LEU A 123 13.85 -6.50 -0.30
N ASP A 124 12.54 -6.63 -0.54
CA ASP A 124 11.57 -5.58 -0.18
C ASP A 124 11.46 -5.40 1.34
N GLN A 125 11.67 -6.47 2.12
CA GLN A 125 11.72 -6.40 3.58
C GLN A 125 12.93 -5.58 4.05
N ILE A 126 14.11 -5.83 3.46
CA ILE A 126 15.35 -5.10 3.79
C ILE A 126 15.17 -3.60 3.45
N VAL A 127 14.72 -3.29 2.24
CA VAL A 127 14.48 -1.90 1.82
C VAL A 127 13.45 -1.22 2.73
N PHE A 128 12.35 -1.89 3.03
CA PHE A 128 11.31 -1.35 3.90
C PHE A 128 11.81 -1.12 5.33
N PHE A 129 12.58 -2.07 5.88
CA PHE A 129 13.25 -1.93 7.18
C PHE A 129 14.14 -0.70 7.22
N THR A 130 15.06 -0.58 6.24
CA THR A 130 15.99 0.56 6.14
C THR A 130 15.26 1.89 6.08
N VAL A 131 14.21 1.99 5.26
CA VAL A 131 13.38 3.20 5.17
C VAL A 131 12.70 3.52 6.51
N CYS A 132 12.15 2.53 7.19
CA CYS A 132 11.53 2.74 8.49
C CYS A 132 12.53 3.20 9.56
N VAL A 133 13.75 2.67 9.55
CA VAL A 133 14.84 3.11 10.45
C VAL A 133 15.24 4.56 10.15
N ILE A 134 15.45 4.90 8.88
CA ILE A 134 15.74 6.27 8.45
C ILE A 134 14.63 7.23 8.93
N LEU A 135 13.36 6.89 8.69
CA LEU A 135 12.24 7.70 9.14
C LEU A 135 12.11 7.77 10.67
N THR A 136 12.61 6.80 11.41
CA THR A 136 12.67 6.86 12.88
C THR A 136 13.70 7.89 13.35
N ILE A 137 14.82 8.03 12.64
CA ILE A 137 15.91 8.96 13.02
C ILE A 137 15.54 10.42 12.64
N PHE A 138 15.02 10.59 11.44
CA PHE A 138 14.81 11.93 10.84
C PHE A 138 13.37 12.48 10.97
N ASN A 139 12.52 11.83 11.75
CA ASN A 139 11.12 12.27 11.90
C ASN A 139 10.92 13.19 13.15
#